data_5a90128842a4bc84f9660f41f4d20fcf
#
_entry.id   5a90128842a4bc84f9660f41f4d20fcf
#
_cell.length_a   1.000
_cell.length_b   1.000
_cell.length_c   1.000
_cell.angle_alpha   90.00
_cell.angle_beta   90.00
_cell.angle_gamma   90.00
#
_symmetry.space_group_name_H-M   'P 1'
#
loop_
_entity.id
_entity.type
_entity.pdbx_description
1 polymer ?
#
loop_
_entity_poly.entity_id
_entity_poly.type
_entity_poly.pdbx_seq_one_letter_code
_entity_poly.pdbx_strand_id
1 'polypeptide(L)'
;MRYTMRIKKSLSVLLASAVSMTLSAQSYEKPTMGWSSWNTYRVNISADLIMKQADAMAQKGLKEVGYKYINIDDGYFGGRDMNGQLLIHATRFPNGLEPVVKHIHGLGFKAGIYSDAGRNTCGNFWDKDEMGSGVGLYGHDQQDADYFFKELKFDFIKIDFCGGDAPQNTEHLDLDEKERYTAIREAINNTDRKDVRINVCRWNFPGTWVHNVGSSWRIDKDISANWNAVKRIIAKNRYLSAYATEGHYNDMDMLEIGRGLSEAEERTHFGMWCIQSSPLLIGCDMTTIPAKSLALLKNEELIAINQDPLALQAYVVKMQNGVYLYVKDIQKQNGTTRAVAIYNPTDNEQSFPLDMSDVDLEGKVKVRDIFAHEDMPEVTKGVMLVNIPPHDTRIFALDGEKRKQRTIYEAETAWLERYQCLGMNNSLGYAKYADNSLCSGGGNVEWLGNHKDNYMEWRNIYCLEEGTYTMKLSYVTGENRSVYCKVNGNEEFEIKTPGNNKKKVETVSRLIHLKKGMNTIRLGNPDAWCPDIDKISIIK
;
A
#
# COMPACT_ATOMS: atom_id res chain seq x y z
N MET A 1 -12.57 -6.27 -50.98
CA MET A 1 -13.60 -7.13 -50.37
C MET A 1 -13.30 -7.28 -48.90
N ARG A 2 -14.28 -6.98 -48.08
CA ARG A 2 -14.27 -6.74 -46.64
C ARG A 2 -13.60 -7.86 -45.80
N TYR A 3 -12.63 -7.51 -44.99
CA TYR A 3 -12.30 -8.19 -43.72
C TYR A 3 -12.05 -7.10 -42.68
N THR A 4 -13.11 -6.67 -42.05
CA THR A 4 -13.07 -5.82 -40.88
C THR A 4 -14.01 -6.37 -39.82
N MET A 5 -13.56 -6.32 -38.55
CA MET A 5 -14.33 -6.50 -37.32
C MET A 5 -14.71 -7.91 -36.89
N ARG A 6 -13.83 -8.50 -36.07
CA ARG A 6 -14.23 -9.47 -35.03
C ARG A 6 -13.25 -9.62 -33.88
N ILE A 7 -12.61 -8.57 -33.38
CA ILE A 7 -11.67 -8.65 -32.22
C ILE A 7 -12.11 -7.80 -31.02
N LYS A 8 -13.28 -7.16 -31.04
CA LYS A 8 -13.72 -6.28 -29.92
C LYS A 8 -14.73 -6.90 -28.94
N LYS A 9 -14.94 -8.21 -28.91
CA LYS A 9 -16.01 -8.80 -28.07
C LYS A 9 -15.59 -9.68 -26.91
N SER A 10 -14.31 -10.04 -26.73
CA SER A 10 -13.95 -11.01 -25.69
C SER A 10 -13.60 -10.41 -24.34
N LEU A 11 -13.07 -9.19 -24.26
CA LEU A 11 -12.74 -8.56 -22.98
C LEU A 11 -13.90 -7.71 -22.42
N SER A 12 -14.78 -7.21 -23.29
CA SER A 12 -15.97 -6.44 -22.88
C SER A 12 -16.99 -7.28 -22.10
N VAL A 13 -16.98 -8.60 -22.24
CA VAL A 13 -17.91 -9.50 -21.54
C VAL A 13 -17.48 -9.80 -20.10
N LEU A 14 -16.20 -9.69 -19.78
CA LEU A 14 -15.69 -9.86 -18.40
C LEU A 14 -15.91 -8.62 -17.51
N LEU A 15 -16.08 -7.45 -18.09
CA LEU A 15 -16.40 -6.20 -17.39
C LEU A 15 -17.90 -5.85 -17.32
N ALA A 16 -18.74 -6.45 -18.17
CA ALA A 16 -20.15 -6.04 -18.34
C ALA A 16 -21.17 -6.85 -17.52
N SER A 17 -20.80 -7.93 -16.84
CA SER A 17 -21.72 -8.74 -16.05
C SER A 17 -21.89 -8.35 -14.58
N ALA A 18 -21.38 -7.17 -14.17
CA ALA A 18 -21.48 -6.66 -12.79
C ALA A 18 -22.50 -5.52 -12.61
N VAL A 19 -23.45 -5.33 -13.52
CA VAL A 19 -24.47 -4.28 -13.36
C VAL A 19 -25.86 -4.89 -13.40
N SER A 20 -26.34 -5.33 -12.25
CA SER A 20 -27.71 -5.23 -11.75
C SER A 20 -27.91 -6.10 -10.50
N MET A 21 -27.57 -5.56 -9.33
CA MET A 21 -28.25 -5.85 -8.08
C MET A 21 -28.20 -4.58 -7.24
N THR A 22 -29.34 -3.90 -7.13
CA THR A 22 -29.58 -2.82 -6.18
C THR A 22 -29.67 -3.39 -4.76
N LEU A 23 -28.51 -3.58 -4.14
CA LEU A 23 -28.34 -3.57 -2.70
C LEU A 23 -27.63 -2.27 -2.40
N SER A 24 -27.99 -1.57 -1.32
CA SER A 24 -27.29 -0.36 -0.87
C SER A 24 -25.80 -0.71 -0.74
N ALA A 25 -25.05 -0.41 -1.77
CA ALA A 25 -23.63 -0.64 -1.78
C ALA A 25 -23.02 0.28 -0.74
N GLN A 26 -22.53 -0.29 0.36
CA GLN A 26 -21.51 0.34 1.18
C GLN A 26 -20.45 0.83 0.19
N SER A 27 -20.21 2.14 0.13
CA SER A 27 -19.31 2.72 -0.88
C SER A 27 -17.91 2.21 -0.61
N TYR A 28 -17.49 1.23 -1.41
CA TYR A 28 -16.12 0.70 -1.38
C TYR A 28 -15.12 1.83 -1.61
N GLU A 29 -14.26 2.10 -0.64
CA GLU A 29 -13.22 3.10 -0.72
C GLU A 29 -11.95 2.51 -1.37
N LYS A 30 -11.74 2.84 -2.63
CA LYS A 30 -10.57 2.44 -3.42
C LYS A 30 -9.32 3.23 -3.04
N PRO A 31 -8.09 2.80 -3.41
CA PRO A 31 -6.88 3.60 -3.26
C PRO A 31 -7.05 5.00 -3.88
N THR A 32 -6.52 6.02 -3.21
CA THR A 32 -6.62 7.41 -3.70
C THR A 32 -5.85 7.56 -5.01
N MET A 33 -6.47 8.17 -6.01
CA MET A 33 -5.84 8.53 -7.27
C MET A 33 -5.95 10.04 -7.50
N GLY A 34 -4.85 10.71 -7.80
CA GLY A 34 -4.84 12.16 -8.00
C GLY A 34 -3.46 12.70 -8.34
N TRP A 35 -3.31 13.99 -8.09
CA TRP A 35 -2.08 14.74 -8.22
C TRP A 35 -1.80 15.49 -6.92
N SER A 36 -0.53 15.70 -6.57
CA SER A 36 -0.12 16.49 -5.42
C SER A 36 1.08 17.37 -5.77
N SER A 37 1.13 18.57 -5.18
CA SER A 37 2.09 19.61 -5.58
C SER A 37 3.51 19.41 -5.06
N TRP A 38 3.74 18.57 -4.02
CA TRP A 38 4.97 18.56 -3.26
C TRP A 38 6.24 18.24 -4.08
N ASN A 39 6.25 17.10 -4.77
CA ASN A 39 7.51 16.57 -5.32
C ASN A 39 8.13 17.45 -6.40
N THR A 40 7.33 18.22 -7.14
CA THR A 40 7.84 19.15 -8.15
C THR A 40 8.03 20.56 -7.61
N TYR A 41 7.13 21.04 -6.76
CA TYR A 41 7.06 22.46 -6.43
C TYR A 41 7.44 22.77 -4.97
N ARG A 42 7.43 21.77 -4.08
CA ARG A 42 7.63 21.96 -2.64
C ARG A 42 6.76 23.10 -2.12
N VAL A 43 7.29 24.04 -1.37
CA VAL A 43 6.56 25.23 -0.87
C VAL A 43 6.32 26.31 -1.93
N ASN A 44 6.88 26.17 -3.14
CA ASN A 44 6.78 27.19 -4.19
C ASN A 44 5.51 27.00 -5.04
N ILE A 45 4.36 27.08 -4.41
CA ILE A 45 3.05 26.92 -5.04
C ILE A 45 2.28 28.25 -5.04
N SER A 46 1.27 28.33 -5.90
CA SER A 46 0.33 29.45 -5.94
C SER A 46 -1.06 28.99 -6.41
N ALA A 47 -2.07 29.82 -6.20
CA ALA A 47 -3.42 29.56 -6.69
C ALA A 47 -3.44 29.26 -8.20
N ASP A 48 -2.76 30.11 -8.99
CA ASP A 48 -2.66 29.96 -10.45
C ASP A 48 -1.97 28.64 -10.84
N LEU A 49 -0.91 28.26 -10.14
CA LEU A 49 -0.20 27.00 -10.39
C LEU A 49 -1.13 25.82 -10.14
N ILE A 50 -1.79 25.76 -9.00
CA ILE A 50 -2.70 24.65 -8.65
C ILE A 50 -3.84 24.55 -9.67
N MET A 51 -4.46 25.67 -10.03
CA MET A 51 -5.54 25.69 -11.03
C MET A 51 -5.05 25.21 -12.41
N LYS A 52 -3.85 25.63 -12.85
CA LYS A 52 -3.24 25.15 -14.11
C LYS A 52 -2.98 23.64 -14.10
N GLN A 53 -2.53 23.09 -12.97
CA GLN A 53 -2.32 21.65 -12.85
C GLN A 53 -3.67 20.89 -12.91
N ALA A 54 -4.70 21.40 -12.25
CA ALA A 54 -6.05 20.83 -12.32
C ALA A 54 -6.62 20.85 -13.74
N ASP A 55 -6.45 21.97 -14.46
CA ASP A 55 -6.84 22.10 -15.87
C ASP A 55 -6.08 21.09 -16.76
N ALA A 56 -4.77 20.95 -16.56
CA ALA A 56 -3.96 19.99 -17.31
C ALA A 56 -4.37 18.54 -17.04
N MET A 57 -4.70 18.19 -15.80
CA MET A 57 -5.23 16.87 -15.43
C MET A 57 -6.54 16.57 -16.18
N ALA A 58 -7.47 17.54 -16.24
CA ALA A 58 -8.71 17.42 -16.96
C ALA A 58 -8.49 17.30 -18.48
N GLN A 59 -7.72 18.23 -19.07
CA GLN A 59 -7.44 18.27 -20.51
C GLN A 59 -6.74 17.02 -21.04
N LYS A 60 -5.90 16.38 -20.22
CA LYS A 60 -5.16 15.17 -20.60
C LYS A 60 -5.96 13.87 -20.36
N GLY A 61 -7.21 13.97 -19.92
CA GLY A 61 -8.10 12.82 -19.76
C GLY A 61 -7.75 11.91 -18.59
N LEU A 62 -7.16 12.44 -17.52
CA LEU A 62 -6.81 11.66 -16.33
C LEU A 62 -8.02 11.41 -15.42
N LYS A 63 -8.97 12.33 -15.42
CA LYS A 63 -10.24 12.15 -14.70
C LYS A 63 -11.03 10.94 -15.22
N GLU A 64 -11.04 10.75 -16.53
CA GLU A 64 -11.77 9.69 -17.22
C GLU A 64 -11.24 8.30 -16.84
N VAL A 65 -9.94 8.17 -16.57
CA VAL A 65 -9.32 6.91 -16.13
C VAL A 65 -9.24 6.76 -14.61
N GLY A 66 -9.86 7.69 -13.84
CA GLY A 66 -10.09 7.51 -12.41
C GLY A 66 -9.28 8.39 -11.46
N TYR A 67 -8.41 9.28 -11.92
CA TYR A 67 -7.75 10.26 -11.05
C TYR A 67 -8.77 11.33 -10.62
N LYS A 68 -8.98 11.44 -9.31
CA LYS A 68 -10.08 12.24 -8.74
C LYS A 68 -9.64 13.39 -7.85
N TYR A 69 -8.41 13.36 -7.34
CA TYR A 69 -7.96 14.31 -6.34
C TYR A 69 -6.92 15.28 -6.88
N ILE A 70 -7.03 16.55 -6.52
CA ILE A 70 -6.01 17.59 -6.69
C ILE A 70 -5.62 18.05 -5.29
N ASN A 71 -4.41 17.73 -4.85
CA ASN A 71 -3.96 17.98 -3.50
C ASN A 71 -2.99 19.17 -3.47
N ILE A 72 -3.33 20.17 -2.66
CA ILE A 72 -2.48 21.31 -2.31
C ILE A 72 -1.62 20.84 -1.13
N ASP A 73 -0.32 20.66 -1.36
CA ASP A 73 0.64 20.31 -0.31
C ASP A 73 1.13 21.59 0.44
N ASP A 74 2.20 21.51 1.23
CA ASP A 74 2.74 22.62 2.02
C ASP A 74 3.08 23.85 1.15
N GLY A 75 3.06 25.05 1.76
CA GLY A 75 3.41 26.30 1.11
C GLY A 75 2.26 27.32 0.95
N TYR A 76 1.05 27.01 1.41
CA TYR A 76 -0.10 27.92 1.32
C TYR A 76 -0.34 28.74 2.60
N PHE A 77 0.36 28.47 3.68
CA PHE A 77 0.19 29.09 4.98
C PHE A 77 0.65 30.56 5.00
N GLY A 78 -0.04 31.38 5.81
CA GLY A 78 0.26 32.79 6.06
C GLY A 78 0.38 33.13 7.55
N GLY A 79 0.55 32.11 8.41
CA GLY A 79 0.56 32.28 9.86
C GLY A 79 -0.83 32.11 10.49
N ARG A 80 -1.01 32.62 11.71
CA ARG A 80 -2.30 32.66 12.43
C ARG A 80 -2.58 34.08 12.96
N ASP A 81 -3.86 34.43 13.07
CA ASP A 81 -4.28 35.65 13.70
C ASP A 81 -4.28 35.55 15.25
N MET A 82 -4.70 36.64 15.93
CA MET A 82 -4.74 36.70 17.40
C MET A 82 -5.76 35.70 18.02
N ASN A 83 -6.72 35.20 17.25
CA ASN A 83 -7.71 34.22 17.68
C ASN A 83 -7.28 32.77 17.33
N GLY A 84 -6.07 32.61 16.81
CA GLY A 84 -5.56 31.33 16.35
C GLY A 84 -6.09 30.88 14.98
N GLN A 85 -6.90 31.73 14.29
CA GLN A 85 -7.43 31.40 12.97
C GLN A 85 -6.29 31.34 11.94
N LEU A 86 -6.28 30.29 11.15
CA LEU A 86 -5.28 30.08 10.10
C LEU A 86 -5.41 31.15 9.02
N LEU A 87 -4.30 31.82 8.70
CA LEU A 87 -4.18 32.77 7.60
C LEU A 87 -3.57 32.09 6.37
N ILE A 88 -4.03 32.53 5.20
CA ILE A 88 -3.54 32.03 3.92
C ILE A 88 -2.51 32.99 3.36
N HIS A 89 -1.45 32.48 2.72
CA HIS A 89 -0.34 33.24 2.18
C HIS A 89 -0.79 34.29 1.16
N ALA A 90 -0.70 35.57 1.53
CA ALA A 90 -1.30 36.67 0.78
C ALA A 90 -0.78 36.85 -0.65
N THR A 91 0.47 36.48 -0.93
CA THR A 91 1.04 36.58 -2.28
C THR A 91 0.78 35.33 -3.11
N ARG A 92 0.93 34.15 -2.52
CA ARG A 92 0.74 32.87 -3.23
C ARG A 92 -0.75 32.60 -3.51
N PHE A 93 -1.62 32.98 -2.58
CA PHE A 93 -3.07 32.79 -2.65
C PHE A 93 -3.81 34.09 -2.29
N PRO A 94 -3.73 35.15 -3.13
CA PRO A 94 -4.21 36.49 -2.79
C PRO A 94 -5.72 36.56 -2.51
N ASN A 95 -6.49 35.61 -3.01
CA ASN A 95 -7.94 35.51 -2.78
C ASN A 95 -8.32 34.34 -1.86
N GLY A 96 -7.36 33.82 -1.07
CA GLY A 96 -7.53 32.63 -0.24
C GLY A 96 -7.63 31.32 -1.01
N LEU A 97 -8.04 30.25 -0.34
CA LEU A 97 -8.15 28.91 -0.92
C LEU A 97 -9.51 28.64 -1.58
N GLU A 98 -10.56 29.34 -1.18
CA GLU A 98 -11.93 29.09 -1.66
C GLU A 98 -12.07 29.11 -3.20
N PRO A 99 -11.50 30.10 -3.95
CA PRO A 99 -11.57 30.11 -5.41
C PRO A 99 -10.88 28.90 -6.04
N VAL A 100 -9.77 28.43 -5.44
CA VAL A 100 -9.02 27.25 -5.92
C VAL A 100 -9.84 25.98 -5.72
N VAL A 101 -10.44 25.79 -4.55
CA VAL A 101 -11.32 24.64 -4.27
C VAL A 101 -12.54 24.64 -5.20
N LYS A 102 -13.16 25.80 -5.41
CA LYS A 102 -14.29 25.94 -6.35
C LYS A 102 -13.89 25.59 -7.79
N HIS A 103 -12.69 25.99 -8.22
CA HIS A 103 -12.17 25.64 -9.54
C HIS A 103 -11.97 24.11 -9.68
N ILE A 104 -11.31 23.47 -8.69
CA ILE A 104 -11.08 22.03 -8.65
C ILE A 104 -12.43 21.27 -8.71
N HIS A 105 -13.39 21.65 -7.86
CA HIS A 105 -14.72 21.04 -7.86
C HIS A 105 -15.49 21.32 -9.15
N GLY A 106 -15.33 22.52 -9.74
CA GLY A 106 -15.94 22.87 -11.03
C GLY A 106 -15.48 21.98 -12.19
N LEU A 107 -14.25 21.48 -12.15
CA LEU A 107 -13.73 20.49 -13.10
C LEU A 107 -14.20 19.05 -12.79
N GLY A 108 -14.89 18.85 -11.66
CA GLY A 108 -15.37 17.54 -11.19
C GLY A 108 -14.30 16.70 -10.48
N PHE A 109 -13.22 17.34 -10.02
CA PHE A 109 -12.27 16.73 -9.10
C PHE A 109 -12.67 16.96 -7.64
N LYS A 110 -12.00 16.27 -6.73
CA LYS A 110 -12.02 16.47 -5.30
C LYS A 110 -10.79 17.26 -4.88
N ALA A 111 -10.92 18.14 -3.90
CA ALA A 111 -9.82 18.96 -3.40
C ALA A 111 -9.19 18.33 -2.16
N GLY A 112 -7.86 18.24 -2.14
CA GLY A 112 -7.09 17.83 -0.97
C GLY A 112 -6.23 18.96 -0.43
N ILE A 113 -5.90 18.86 0.86
CA ILE A 113 -5.08 19.82 1.59
C ILE A 113 -3.98 19.08 2.37
N TYR A 114 -3.00 19.82 2.85
CA TYR A 114 -1.89 19.38 3.68
C TYR A 114 -1.97 20.04 5.07
N SER A 115 -1.49 19.36 6.09
CA SER A 115 -1.11 19.97 7.35
C SER A 115 -0.08 19.10 8.10
N ASP A 116 0.32 19.54 9.30
CA ASP A 116 1.21 18.80 10.19
C ASP A 116 0.50 18.53 11.52
N ALA A 117 0.72 17.35 12.09
CA ALA A 117 0.12 16.97 13.37
C ALA A 117 0.72 17.72 14.58
N GLY A 118 1.90 18.33 14.41
CA GLY A 118 2.55 19.19 15.39
C GLY A 118 2.28 20.66 15.17
N ARG A 119 3.24 21.53 15.55
CA ARG A 119 3.12 22.99 15.43
C ARG A 119 3.63 23.56 14.13
N ASN A 120 4.73 23.05 13.63
CA ASN A 120 5.42 23.58 12.45
C ASN A 120 5.33 22.57 11.32
N THR A 121 5.27 23.05 10.08
CA THR A 121 5.21 22.19 8.90
C THR A 121 6.60 21.69 8.48
N CYS A 122 6.62 20.65 7.63
CA CYS A 122 7.86 20.17 7.04
C CYS A 122 8.54 21.22 6.15
N GLY A 123 7.78 22.07 5.47
CA GLY A 123 8.32 23.19 4.69
C GLY A 123 9.03 24.21 5.56
N ASN A 124 8.56 24.46 6.78
CA ASN A 124 9.27 25.30 7.74
C ASN A 124 10.62 24.68 8.09
N PHE A 125 10.66 23.40 8.38
CA PHE A 125 11.88 22.72 8.80
C PHE A 125 12.88 22.52 7.64
N TRP A 126 12.41 22.01 6.49
CA TRP A 126 13.29 21.62 5.39
C TRP A 126 13.55 22.71 4.36
N ASP A 127 12.55 23.57 4.06
CA ASP A 127 12.62 24.63 3.05
C ASP A 127 12.78 26.02 3.67
N LYS A 128 12.84 26.11 5.01
CA LYS A 128 12.93 27.38 5.75
C LYS A 128 11.79 28.35 5.41
N ASP A 129 10.61 27.82 5.10
CA ASP A 129 9.42 28.65 4.90
C ASP A 129 8.95 29.17 6.26
N GLU A 130 9.22 30.45 6.54
CA GLU A 130 8.87 31.09 7.81
C GLU A 130 7.37 31.05 8.09
N MET A 131 6.54 31.05 7.04
CA MET A 131 5.08 31.00 7.15
C MET A 131 4.55 29.61 7.58
N GLY A 132 5.38 28.58 7.53
CA GLY A 132 5.07 27.24 8.05
C GLY A 132 5.25 27.09 9.57
N SER A 133 5.70 28.14 10.26
CA SER A 133 5.88 28.13 11.71
C SER A 133 4.57 28.39 12.45
N GLY A 134 4.23 27.55 13.43
CA GLY A 134 3.03 27.71 14.29
C GLY A 134 1.69 27.46 13.59
N VAL A 135 1.68 26.88 12.39
CA VAL A 135 0.47 26.70 11.58
C VAL A 135 -0.05 25.26 11.54
N GLY A 136 0.69 24.30 12.14
CA GLY A 136 0.22 22.93 12.27
C GLY A 136 -0.99 22.79 13.19
N LEU A 137 -1.60 21.61 13.19
CA LEU A 137 -2.88 21.32 13.84
C LEU A 137 -2.82 21.32 15.38
N TYR A 138 -1.63 21.12 15.98
CA TYR A 138 -1.50 21.00 17.43
C TYR A 138 -1.99 22.24 18.18
N GLY A 139 -3.04 22.04 18.99
CA GLY A 139 -3.72 23.11 19.73
C GLY A 139 -4.83 23.81 18.94
N HIS A 140 -5.05 23.45 17.67
CA HIS A 140 -6.06 24.05 16.79
C HIS A 140 -6.89 23.01 16.02
N ASP A 141 -6.86 21.75 16.43
CA ASP A 141 -7.43 20.61 15.68
C ASP A 141 -8.86 20.87 15.21
N GLN A 142 -9.77 21.27 16.12
CA GLN A 142 -11.17 21.49 15.77
C GLN A 142 -11.37 22.77 14.94
N GLN A 143 -10.67 23.85 15.26
CA GLN A 143 -10.77 25.10 14.52
C GLN A 143 -10.35 24.95 13.07
N ASP A 144 -9.22 24.26 12.83
CA ASP A 144 -8.71 24.03 11.49
C ASP A 144 -9.54 22.99 10.73
N ALA A 145 -10.03 21.94 11.42
CA ALA A 145 -10.94 20.97 10.80
C ALA A 145 -12.24 21.65 10.34
N ASP A 146 -12.83 22.53 11.15
CA ASP A 146 -14.02 23.29 10.76
C ASP A 146 -13.72 24.18 9.54
N TYR A 147 -12.59 24.88 9.53
CA TYR A 147 -12.18 25.71 8.41
C TYR A 147 -11.97 24.91 7.13
N PHE A 148 -11.18 23.82 7.16
CA PHE A 148 -10.91 23.04 5.96
C PHE A 148 -12.14 22.27 5.45
N PHE A 149 -12.92 21.65 6.33
CA PHE A 149 -13.93 20.70 5.90
C PHE A 149 -15.36 21.21 5.93
N LYS A 150 -15.72 22.11 6.85
CA LYS A 150 -17.04 22.75 6.86
C LYS A 150 -17.10 23.98 5.97
N GLU A 151 -16.09 24.86 6.02
CA GLU A 151 -16.10 26.11 5.27
C GLU A 151 -15.60 25.90 3.84
N LEU A 152 -14.36 25.42 3.67
CA LEU A 152 -13.70 25.30 2.38
C LEU A 152 -14.09 24.01 1.60
N LYS A 153 -14.68 23.00 2.26
CA LYS A 153 -15.16 21.75 1.64
C LYS A 153 -14.06 20.88 1.02
N PHE A 154 -12.88 20.83 1.61
CA PHE A 154 -11.87 19.85 1.22
C PHE A 154 -12.35 18.40 1.45
N ASP A 155 -11.85 17.46 0.66
CA ASP A 155 -12.26 16.04 0.63
C ASP A 155 -11.16 15.09 1.09
N PHE A 156 -9.94 15.58 1.25
CA PHE A 156 -8.75 14.80 1.60
C PHE A 156 -7.78 15.67 2.38
N ILE A 157 -7.03 15.06 3.30
CA ILE A 157 -5.91 15.71 3.98
C ILE A 157 -4.72 14.75 4.11
N LYS A 158 -3.51 15.23 3.75
CA LYS A 158 -2.24 14.64 4.13
C LYS A 158 -1.77 15.32 5.42
N ILE A 159 -1.37 14.53 6.40
CA ILE A 159 -0.92 15.04 7.70
C ILE A 159 0.47 14.50 7.98
N ASP A 160 1.46 15.40 7.97
CA ASP A 160 2.85 15.11 8.35
C ASP A 160 3.05 15.17 9.87
N PHE A 161 4.27 14.92 10.33
CA PHE A 161 4.63 14.90 11.75
C PHE A 161 5.94 15.67 12.06
N CYS A 162 6.40 16.54 11.16
CA CYS A 162 7.62 17.32 11.37
C CYS A 162 7.54 18.16 12.64
N GLY A 163 6.42 18.83 12.87
CA GLY A 163 6.21 19.65 14.06
C GLY A 163 5.88 18.87 15.33
N GLY A 164 5.62 17.56 15.22
CA GLY A 164 5.42 16.67 16.36
C GLY A 164 6.69 16.04 16.90
N ASP A 165 7.74 15.97 16.07
CA ASP A 165 9.02 15.33 16.39
C ASP A 165 9.97 16.33 17.08
N ALA A 166 10.41 16.02 18.32
CA ALA A 166 11.24 16.91 19.14
C ALA A 166 12.47 17.50 18.43
N PRO A 167 13.24 16.76 17.61
CA PRO A 167 14.38 17.30 16.88
C PRO A 167 14.02 18.33 15.79
N GLN A 168 12.78 18.34 15.34
CA GLN A 168 12.33 19.11 14.17
C GLN A 168 11.42 20.29 14.55
N ASN A 169 11.13 20.49 15.82
CA ASN A 169 10.40 21.66 16.29
C ASN A 169 11.17 22.43 17.35
N THR A 170 11.01 23.75 17.36
CA THR A 170 11.75 24.65 18.24
C THR A 170 11.37 24.50 19.72
N GLU A 171 10.21 23.91 19.99
CA GLU A 171 9.68 23.70 21.33
C GLU A 171 9.98 22.30 21.88
N HIS A 172 10.57 21.40 21.08
CA HIS A 172 10.88 20.02 21.42
C HIS A 172 9.67 19.27 22.00
N LEU A 173 8.51 19.38 21.33
CA LEU A 173 7.26 18.84 21.85
C LEU A 173 7.22 17.33 22.03
N ASP A 174 7.91 16.55 21.23
CA ASP A 174 7.99 15.07 21.30
C ASP A 174 6.62 14.42 21.55
N LEU A 175 5.69 14.62 20.62
CA LEU A 175 4.30 14.23 20.76
C LEU A 175 4.11 12.72 20.47
N ASP A 176 3.14 12.09 21.14
CA ASP A 176 2.73 10.72 20.81
C ASP A 176 1.94 10.70 19.49
N GLU A 177 2.42 9.90 18.54
CA GLU A 177 1.86 9.83 17.19
C GLU A 177 0.41 9.36 17.20
N LYS A 178 0.13 8.25 17.92
CA LYS A 178 -1.21 7.66 17.97
C LYS A 178 -2.22 8.63 18.59
N GLU A 179 -1.87 9.27 19.68
CA GLU A 179 -2.73 10.26 20.35
C GLU A 179 -3.02 11.44 19.41
N ARG A 180 -1.98 11.98 18.74
CA ARG A 180 -2.14 13.13 17.85
C ARG A 180 -3.03 12.84 16.64
N TYR A 181 -2.74 11.76 15.92
CA TYR A 181 -3.55 11.42 14.75
C TYR A 181 -4.97 11.01 15.12
N THR A 182 -5.18 10.40 16.31
CA THR A 182 -6.52 10.09 16.82
C THR A 182 -7.31 11.37 17.12
N ALA A 183 -6.70 12.35 17.82
CA ALA A 183 -7.35 13.63 18.10
C ALA A 183 -7.74 14.38 16.82
N ILE A 184 -6.88 14.38 15.81
CA ILE A 184 -7.18 14.99 14.50
C ILE A 184 -8.34 14.27 13.80
N ARG A 185 -8.38 12.93 13.80
CA ARG A 185 -9.51 12.16 13.25
C ARG A 185 -10.82 12.51 13.98
N GLU A 186 -10.79 12.63 15.30
CA GLU A 186 -11.95 13.03 16.10
C GLU A 186 -12.43 14.45 15.73
N ALA A 187 -11.51 15.40 15.61
CA ALA A 187 -11.85 16.76 15.18
C ALA A 187 -12.51 16.78 13.78
N ILE A 188 -11.99 16.00 12.84
CA ILE A 188 -12.58 15.85 11.49
C ILE A 188 -13.97 15.22 11.58
N ASN A 189 -14.15 14.17 12.38
CA ASN A 189 -15.45 13.52 12.56
C ASN A 189 -16.51 14.48 13.14
N ASN A 190 -16.11 15.41 14.00
CA ASN A 190 -16.98 16.45 14.57
C ASN A 190 -17.43 17.52 13.55
N THR A 191 -16.85 17.52 12.35
CA THR A 191 -17.27 18.40 11.26
C THR A 191 -18.47 17.88 10.45
N ASP A 192 -19.01 16.70 10.77
CA ASP A 192 -19.99 15.94 9.98
C ASP A 192 -19.48 15.45 8.61
N ARG A 193 -18.18 15.70 8.30
CA ARG A 193 -17.51 15.26 7.07
C ARG A 193 -16.71 13.96 7.31
N LYS A 194 -17.44 12.89 7.66
CA LYS A 194 -16.85 11.56 7.89
C LYS A 194 -16.26 10.92 6.63
N ASP A 195 -16.61 11.47 5.47
CA ASP A 195 -16.13 11.09 4.14
C ASP A 195 -14.72 11.61 3.80
N VAL A 196 -14.16 12.51 4.63
CA VAL A 196 -12.80 13.03 4.44
C VAL A 196 -11.77 11.92 4.59
N ARG A 197 -10.94 11.76 3.56
CA ARG A 197 -9.84 10.80 3.58
C ARG A 197 -8.63 11.39 4.28
N ILE A 198 -8.01 10.63 5.17
CA ILE A 198 -6.77 11.02 5.84
C ILE A 198 -5.63 10.14 5.31
N ASN A 199 -4.54 10.78 4.88
CA ASN A 199 -3.24 10.16 4.65
C ASN A 199 -2.32 10.49 5.82
N VAL A 200 -1.91 9.47 6.57
CA VAL A 200 -0.98 9.59 7.69
C VAL A 200 0.45 9.52 7.16
N CYS A 201 1.21 10.60 7.29
CA CYS A 201 2.56 10.69 6.76
C CYS A 201 3.59 10.76 7.90
N ARG A 202 4.10 9.58 8.30
CA ARG A 202 5.11 9.45 9.36
C ARG A 202 6.44 8.86 8.86
N TRP A 203 6.57 8.63 7.56
CA TRP A 203 7.78 8.10 6.90
C TRP A 203 8.20 6.69 7.35
N ASN A 204 7.32 5.98 8.02
CA ASN A 204 7.44 4.59 8.44
C ASN A 204 6.03 4.00 8.60
N PHE A 205 5.91 2.65 8.65
CA PHE A 205 4.64 2.03 9.03
C PHE A 205 4.27 2.43 10.47
N PRO A 206 3.16 3.17 10.69
CA PRO A 206 2.90 3.81 11.97
C PRO A 206 2.50 2.82 13.08
N GLY A 207 2.02 1.64 12.70
CA GLY A 207 1.46 0.65 13.60
C GLY A 207 0.01 0.31 13.25
N THR A 208 -0.50 -0.78 13.83
CA THR A 208 -1.85 -1.29 13.54
C THR A 208 -2.99 -0.34 13.92
N TRP A 209 -2.73 0.61 14.83
CA TRP A 209 -3.68 1.64 15.23
C TRP A 209 -4.12 2.55 14.08
N VAL A 210 -3.30 2.68 13.05
CA VAL A 210 -3.54 3.60 11.93
C VAL A 210 -4.81 3.27 11.14
N HIS A 211 -5.28 2.02 11.17
CA HIS A 211 -6.54 1.60 10.55
C HIS A 211 -7.78 2.32 11.14
N ASN A 212 -7.70 2.81 12.37
CA ASN A 212 -8.78 3.58 12.98
C ASN A 212 -8.75 5.06 12.63
N VAL A 213 -7.69 5.52 11.96
CA VAL A 213 -7.43 6.95 11.70
C VAL A 213 -7.41 7.27 10.21
N GLY A 214 -6.54 6.58 9.46
CA GLY A 214 -6.23 6.91 8.07
C GLY A 214 -6.83 5.94 7.06
N SER A 215 -7.17 6.45 5.88
CA SER A 215 -7.47 5.63 4.69
C SER A 215 -6.20 5.19 3.95
N SER A 216 -5.08 5.85 4.21
CA SER A 216 -3.76 5.43 3.75
C SER A 216 -2.68 5.97 4.69
N TRP A 217 -1.50 5.36 4.65
CA TRP A 217 -0.36 5.77 5.46
C TRP A 217 0.95 5.49 4.76
N ARG A 218 1.86 6.46 4.84
CA ARG A 218 3.24 6.34 4.33
C ARG A 218 3.97 5.24 5.08
N ILE A 219 4.75 4.46 4.34
CA ILE A 219 5.44 3.28 4.88
C ILE A 219 6.97 3.43 4.95
N ASP A 220 7.50 4.46 4.31
CA ASP A 220 8.94 4.72 4.23
C ASP A 220 9.24 6.21 4.04
N LYS A 221 10.52 6.57 4.08
CA LYS A 221 11.03 7.91 3.76
C LYS A 221 10.58 8.37 2.38
N ASP A 222 10.58 9.69 2.18
CA ASP A 222 10.17 10.30 0.93
C ASP A 222 10.88 9.71 -0.28
N ILE A 223 10.10 9.56 -1.34
CA ILE A 223 10.58 9.15 -2.65
C ILE A 223 11.33 10.31 -3.33
N SER A 224 12.25 9.97 -4.18
CA SER A 224 12.87 10.89 -5.13
C SER A 224 12.96 10.22 -6.50
N ALA A 225 13.06 11.04 -7.56
CA ALA A 225 13.04 10.56 -8.95
C ALA A 225 14.33 9.83 -9.32
N ASN A 226 14.60 8.71 -8.65
CA ASN A 226 15.72 7.81 -8.96
C ASN A 226 15.39 6.36 -8.58
N TRP A 227 16.05 5.43 -9.25
CA TRP A 227 15.84 4.00 -9.09
C TRP A 227 16.03 3.49 -7.67
N ASN A 228 17.04 3.99 -6.94
CA ASN A 228 17.30 3.52 -5.58
C ASN A 228 16.14 3.82 -4.62
N ALA A 229 15.46 4.96 -4.79
CA ALA A 229 14.30 5.31 -3.98
C ALA A 229 13.11 4.38 -4.31
N VAL A 230 12.81 4.15 -5.59
CA VAL A 230 11.76 3.22 -6.04
C VAL A 230 12.02 1.81 -5.50
N LYS A 231 13.23 1.28 -5.71
CA LYS A 231 13.64 -0.05 -5.25
C LYS A 231 13.53 -0.22 -3.74
N ARG A 232 13.96 0.79 -2.96
CA ARG A 232 13.90 0.81 -1.50
C ARG A 232 12.46 0.70 -1.00
N ILE A 233 11.54 1.49 -1.56
CA ILE A 233 10.14 1.51 -1.15
C ILE A 233 9.44 0.19 -1.50
N ILE A 234 9.69 -0.37 -2.68
CA ILE A 234 9.17 -1.71 -3.06
C ILE A 234 9.64 -2.77 -2.06
N ALA A 235 10.94 -2.76 -1.70
CA ALA A 235 11.51 -3.69 -0.74
C ALA A 235 10.87 -3.55 0.64
N LYS A 236 10.57 -2.32 1.07
CA LYS A 236 9.90 -2.04 2.35
C LYS A 236 8.46 -2.55 2.35
N ASN A 237 7.71 -2.27 1.28
CA ASN A 237 6.29 -2.62 1.20
C ASN A 237 6.03 -4.14 1.06
N ARG A 238 7.00 -4.93 0.66
CA ARG A 238 6.83 -6.39 0.45
C ARG A 238 6.36 -7.13 1.71
N TYR A 239 6.64 -6.59 2.90
CA TYR A 239 6.27 -7.15 4.19
C TYR A 239 4.92 -6.64 4.75
N LEU A 240 4.24 -5.75 4.03
CA LEU A 240 3.07 -5.05 4.57
C LEU A 240 1.73 -5.52 3.98
N SER A 241 1.73 -6.60 3.21
CA SER A 241 0.52 -7.09 2.52
C SER A 241 -0.64 -7.42 3.48
N ALA A 242 -0.35 -7.84 4.71
CA ALA A 242 -1.37 -8.16 5.71
C ALA A 242 -2.16 -6.93 6.20
N TYR A 243 -1.64 -5.71 5.99
CA TYR A 243 -2.23 -4.48 6.51
C TYR A 243 -3.09 -3.72 5.49
N ALA A 244 -3.00 -4.08 4.21
CA ALA A 244 -3.88 -3.53 3.18
C ALA A 244 -5.23 -4.25 3.20
N THR A 245 -6.30 -3.48 3.37
CA THR A 245 -7.68 -3.95 3.41
C THR A 245 -8.59 -2.91 2.76
N GLU A 246 -9.87 -3.25 2.56
CA GLU A 246 -10.85 -2.30 2.02
C GLU A 246 -10.83 -0.97 2.79
N GLY A 247 -10.64 0.12 2.07
CA GLY A 247 -10.58 1.48 2.62
C GLY A 247 -9.25 1.86 3.30
N HIS A 248 -8.29 0.93 3.40
CA HIS A 248 -7.05 1.10 4.14
C HIS A 248 -5.85 0.60 3.35
N TYR A 249 -4.90 1.50 3.00
CA TYR A 249 -3.83 1.19 2.05
C TYR A 249 -2.46 1.64 2.55
N ASN A 250 -1.46 0.79 2.30
CA ASN A 250 -0.06 1.16 2.42
C ASN A 250 0.30 2.15 1.31
N ASP A 251 0.77 3.33 1.67
CA ASP A 251 1.15 4.39 0.74
C ASP A 251 2.65 4.33 0.46
N MET A 252 2.98 3.94 -0.76
CA MET A 252 4.35 3.86 -1.28
C MET A 252 4.89 5.21 -1.75
N ASP A 253 4.21 6.32 -1.39
CA ASP A 253 4.52 7.68 -1.80
C ASP A 253 4.09 8.03 -3.24
N MET A 254 4.31 9.26 -3.63
CA MET A 254 3.92 9.86 -4.89
C MET A 254 4.59 9.18 -6.10
N LEU A 255 3.95 9.30 -7.26
CA LEU A 255 4.50 8.80 -8.51
C LEU A 255 5.51 9.78 -9.12
N GLU A 256 6.72 9.30 -9.33
CA GLU A 256 7.83 10.02 -9.99
C GLU A 256 7.84 9.82 -11.52
N ILE A 257 6.71 9.45 -12.09
CA ILE A 257 6.52 9.23 -13.52
C ILE A 257 6.63 10.56 -14.27
N GLY A 258 7.44 10.61 -15.34
CA GLY A 258 7.71 11.84 -16.09
C GLY A 258 8.76 12.75 -15.45
N ARG A 259 9.52 12.26 -14.46
CA ARG A 259 10.53 13.03 -13.71
C ARG A 259 11.96 12.51 -13.87
N GLY A 260 12.25 11.78 -14.95
CA GLY A 260 13.62 11.40 -15.32
C GLY A 260 14.02 9.95 -15.03
N LEU A 261 13.10 9.10 -14.58
CA LEU A 261 13.30 7.66 -14.58
C LEU A 261 13.35 7.14 -16.02
N SER A 262 14.06 6.02 -16.25
CA SER A 262 14.01 5.33 -17.54
C SER A 262 12.63 4.69 -17.78
N GLU A 263 12.30 4.33 -19.02
CA GLU A 263 11.02 3.68 -19.35
C GLU A 263 10.82 2.36 -18.57
N ALA A 264 11.87 1.58 -18.32
CA ALA A 264 11.78 0.36 -17.53
C ALA A 264 11.51 0.67 -16.05
N GLU A 265 12.18 1.67 -15.50
CA GLU A 265 11.97 2.11 -14.13
C GLU A 265 10.58 2.73 -13.92
N GLU A 266 10.05 3.51 -14.90
CA GLU A 266 8.68 4.02 -14.86
C GLU A 266 7.65 2.88 -14.90
N ARG A 267 7.84 1.87 -15.78
CA ARG A 267 6.96 0.68 -15.81
C ARG A 267 6.98 -0.05 -14.47
N THR A 268 8.16 -0.25 -13.89
CA THR A 268 8.28 -0.88 -12.56
C THR A 268 7.61 -0.02 -11.49
N HIS A 269 7.89 1.27 -11.46
CA HIS A 269 7.32 2.18 -10.48
C HIS A 269 5.78 2.15 -10.51
N PHE A 270 5.18 2.44 -11.66
CA PHE A 270 3.73 2.46 -11.79
C PHE A 270 3.10 1.07 -11.61
N GLY A 271 3.67 0.06 -12.24
CA GLY A 271 3.18 -1.32 -12.15
C GLY A 271 3.18 -1.88 -10.72
N MET A 272 4.28 -1.65 -9.96
CA MET A 272 4.38 -2.09 -8.57
C MET A 272 3.44 -1.33 -7.65
N TRP A 273 3.24 0.00 -7.82
CA TRP A 273 2.22 0.74 -7.09
C TRP A 273 0.82 0.19 -7.38
N CYS A 274 0.54 -0.16 -8.64
CA CYS A 274 -0.76 -0.72 -9.02
C CYS A 274 -1.00 -2.10 -8.41
N ILE A 275 -0.07 -3.05 -8.53
CA ILE A 275 -0.31 -4.40 -8.02
C ILE A 275 -0.31 -4.45 -6.49
N GLN A 276 0.35 -3.52 -5.83
CA GLN A 276 0.37 -3.41 -4.38
C GLN A 276 -0.76 -2.52 -3.82
N SER A 277 -1.69 -2.07 -4.64
CA SER A 277 -2.86 -1.27 -4.25
C SER A 277 -2.49 0.00 -3.46
N SER A 278 -1.34 0.60 -3.79
CA SER A 278 -0.91 1.88 -3.21
C SER A 278 -1.73 3.03 -3.79
N PRO A 279 -1.91 4.14 -3.06
CA PRO A 279 -2.36 5.39 -3.66
C PRO A 279 -1.55 5.77 -4.89
N LEU A 280 -2.21 6.34 -5.91
CA LEU A 280 -1.61 6.77 -7.17
C LEU A 280 -1.66 8.31 -7.23
N LEU A 281 -0.73 8.99 -6.56
CA LEU A 281 -0.64 10.44 -6.51
C LEU A 281 0.51 10.91 -7.42
N ILE A 282 0.17 11.53 -8.55
CA ILE A 282 1.13 12.02 -9.54
C ILE A 282 1.89 13.20 -8.97
N GLY A 283 3.23 13.20 -9.09
CA GLY A 283 4.12 14.22 -8.55
C GLY A 283 4.76 15.14 -9.59
N CYS A 284 4.56 14.91 -10.90
CA CYS A 284 5.18 15.71 -11.96
C CYS A 284 4.36 16.97 -12.33
N ASP A 285 4.98 17.88 -13.09
CA ASP A 285 4.26 18.95 -13.76
C ASP A 285 3.43 18.40 -14.92
N MET A 286 2.11 18.42 -14.75
CA MET A 286 1.17 17.89 -15.74
C MET A 286 1.12 18.71 -17.03
N THR A 287 1.58 19.96 -17.03
CA THR A 287 1.59 20.79 -18.24
C THR A 287 2.65 20.31 -19.25
N THR A 288 3.73 19.71 -18.74
CA THR A 288 4.93 19.32 -19.53
C THR A 288 5.21 17.82 -19.53
N ILE A 289 4.34 16.99 -18.95
CA ILE A 289 4.55 15.53 -18.86
C ILE A 289 4.84 14.90 -20.23
N PRO A 290 5.86 14.04 -20.39
CA PRO A 290 6.15 13.31 -21.61
C PRO A 290 4.98 12.42 -22.05
N ALA A 291 4.76 12.31 -23.37
CA ALA A 291 3.65 11.55 -23.92
C ALA A 291 3.65 10.06 -23.52
N LYS A 292 4.83 9.42 -23.45
CA LYS A 292 4.97 8.01 -23.01
C LYS A 292 4.61 7.84 -21.54
N SER A 293 5.08 8.73 -20.67
CA SER A 293 4.76 8.74 -19.24
C SER A 293 3.27 8.96 -19.01
N LEU A 294 2.64 9.88 -19.78
CA LEU A 294 1.20 10.10 -19.73
C LEU A 294 0.41 8.84 -20.18
N ALA A 295 0.85 8.18 -21.24
CA ALA A 295 0.23 6.94 -21.72
C ALA A 295 0.31 5.83 -20.66
N LEU A 296 1.46 5.70 -19.95
CA LEU A 296 1.62 4.76 -18.86
C LEU A 296 0.65 5.05 -17.70
N LEU A 297 0.56 6.30 -17.25
CA LEU A 297 -0.38 6.72 -16.19
C LEU A 297 -1.85 6.49 -16.57
N LYS A 298 -2.17 6.36 -17.85
CA LYS A 298 -3.51 6.08 -18.38
C LYS A 298 -3.73 4.61 -18.72
N ASN A 299 -2.84 3.70 -18.34
CA ASN A 299 -3.04 2.26 -18.55
C ASN A 299 -4.21 1.77 -17.69
N GLU A 300 -5.40 1.64 -18.29
CA GLU A 300 -6.64 1.27 -17.62
C GLU A 300 -6.58 -0.14 -17.01
N GLU A 301 -5.81 -1.07 -17.58
CA GLU A 301 -5.66 -2.42 -17.05
C GLU A 301 -4.84 -2.44 -15.75
N LEU A 302 -3.76 -1.65 -15.67
CA LEU A 302 -3.01 -1.45 -14.43
C LEU A 302 -3.87 -0.74 -13.36
N ILE A 303 -4.60 0.30 -13.77
CA ILE A 303 -5.52 1.01 -12.88
C ILE A 303 -6.61 0.06 -12.36
N ALA A 304 -7.17 -0.81 -13.19
CA ALA A 304 -8.15 -1.80 -12.77
C ALA A 304 -7.58 -2.78 -11.71
N ILE A 305 -6.32 -3.18 -11.83
CA ILE A 305 -5.63 -4.01 -10.82
C ILE A 305 -5.45 -3.23 -9.51
N ASN A 306 -5.10 -1.94 -9.55
CA ASN A 306 -4.98 -1.08 -8.37
C ASN A 306 -6.34 -0.87 -7.68
N GLN A 307 -7.37 -0.65 -8.47
CA GLN A 307 -8.72 -0.31 -8.05
C GLN A 307 -9.63 -1.54 -7.89
N ASP A 308 -9.03 -2.74 -7.78
CA ASP A 308 -9.79 -3.99 -7.62
C ASP A 308 -10.58 -4.00 -6.29
N PRO A 309 -11.86 -4.41 -6.30
CA PRO A 309 -12.73 -4.36 -5.12
C PRO A 309 -12.28 -5.24 -3.95
N LEU A 310 -11.39 -6.20 -4.16
CA LEU A 310 -10.85 -7.00 -3.05
C LEU A 310 -9.87 -6.21 -2.17
N ALA A 311 -9.36 -5.07 -2.62
CA ALA A 311 -8.42 -4.21 -1.90
C ALA A 311 -7.14 -4.93 -1.42
N LEU A 312 -6.76 -6.03 -2.07
CA LEU A 312 -5.62 -6.84 -1.65
C LEU A 312 -4.32 -6.23 -2.19
N GLN A 313 -3.31 -6.21 -1.35
CA GLN A 313 -1.93 -5.98 -1.76
C GLN A 313 -1.30 -7.30 -2.22
N ALA A 314 -0.52 -7.27 -3.30
CA ALA A 314 0.24 -8.43 -3.73
C ALA A 314 1.34 -8.80 -2.72
N TYR A 315 1.60 -10.08 -2.58
CA TYR A 315 2.64 -10.63 -1.72
C TYR A 315 3.61 -11.49 -2.53
N VAL A 316 4.84 -11.65 -2.03
CA VAL A 316 5.86 -12.47 -2.67
C VAL A 316 5.57 -13.95 -2.43
N VAL A 317 5.61 -14.76 -3.50
CA VAL A 317 5.47 -16.22 -3.44
C VAL A 317 6.75 -16.96 -3.83
N LYS A 318 7.66 -16.28 -4.54
CA LYS A 318 8.94 -16.87 -4.95
C LYS A 318 9.98 -15.79 -5.17
N MET A 319 11.21 -16.09 -4.78
CA MET A 319 12.40 -15.33 -5.12
C MET A 319 13.41 -16.26 -5.79
N GLN A 320 13.94 -15.87 -6.95
CA GLN A 320 14.94 -16.64 -7.69
C GLN A 320 15.89 -15.70 -8.41
N ASN A 321 17.21 -15.83 -8.20
CA ASN A 321 18.25 -15.01 -8.83
C ASN A 321 18.05 -13.50 -8.63
N GLY A 322 17.53 -13.08 -7.46
CA GLY A 322 17.23 -11.68 -7.17
C GLY A 322 15.94 -11.16 -7.80
N VAL A 323 15.22 -11.97 -8.57
CA VAL A 323 13.90 -11.62 -9.15
C VAL A 323 12.79 -12.11 -8.21
N TYR A 324 11.74 -11.30 -8.08
CA TYR A 324 10.60 -11.58 -7.19
C TYR A 324 9.33 -11.83 -7.99
N LEU A 325 8.58 -12.88 -7.62
CA LEU A 325 7.23 -13.12 -8.10
C LEU A 325 6.23 -12.67 -7.05
N TYR A 326 5.49 -11.63 -7.37
CA TYR A 326 4.36 -11.12 -6.59
C TYR A 326 3.05 -11.65 -7.16
N VAL A 327 2.07 -11.88 -6.29
CA VAL A 327 0.74 -12.34 -6.69
C VAL A 327 -0.34 -11.76 -5.80
N LYS A 328 -1.51 -11.49 -6.38
CA LYS A 328 -2.75 -11.24 -5.63
C LYS A 328 -3.96 -11.79 -6.38
N ASP A 329 -5.02 -12.09 -5.63
CA ASP A 329 -6.33 -12.34 -6.24
C ASP A 329 -6.91 -11.03 -6.76
N ILE A 330 -7.63 -11.10 -7.87
CA ILE A 330 -8.42 -9.98 -8.43
C ILE A 330 -9.84 -10.48 -8.72
N GLN A 331 -10.82 -9.58 -8.66
CA GLN A 331 -12.24 -9.82 -8.90
C GLN A 331 -12.92 -10.73 -7.86
N LYS A 332 -12.32 -11.86 -7.52
CA LYS A 332 -12.86 -12.82 -6.55
C LYS A 332 -11.75 -13.43 -5.71
N GLN A 333 -11.84 -13.26 -4.40
CA GLN A 333 -10.91 -13.87 -3.47
C GLN A 333 -10.96 -15.40 -3.59
N ASN A 334 -9.77 -16.02 -3.69
CA ASN A 334 -9.59 -17.46 -3.96
C ASN A 334 -10.26 -17.94 -5.26
N GLY A 335 -10.48 -17.03 -6.21
CA GLY A 335 -10.92 -17.33 -7.56
C GLY A 335 -9.78 -17.83 -8.46
N THR A 336 -10.09 -18.09 -9.73
CA THR A 336 -9.11 -18.51 -10.74
C THR A 336 -8.38 -17.35 -11.38
N THR A 337 -8.86 -16.11 -11.18
CA THR A 337 -8.26 -14.91 -11.77
C THR A 337 -7.27 -14.28 -10.80
N ARG A 338 -6.01 -14.10 -11.25
CA ARG A 338 -4.92 -13.55 -10.45
C ARG A 338 -4.13 -12.51 -11.22
N ALA A 339 -3.66 -11.46 -10.53
CA ALA A 339 -2.63 -10.58 -11.04
C ALA A 339 -1.27 -11.03 -10.51
N VAL A 340 -0.26 -11.07 -11.39
CA VAL A 340 1.13 -11.40 -11.03
C VAL A 340 2.06 -10.32 -11.54
N ALA A 341 3.12 -10.04 -10.77
CA ALA A 341 4.23 -9.21 -11.20
C ALA A 341 5.55 -9.98 -11.02
N ILE A 342 6.36 -9.99 -12.08
CA ILE A 342 7.72 -10.53 -12.05
C ILE A 342 8.66 -9.33 -12.07
N TYR A 343 9.25 -9.02 -10.93
CA TYR A 343 10.03 -7.83 -10.67
C TYR A 343 11.52 -8.13 -10.64
N ASN A 344 12.27 -7.51 -11.54
CA ASN A 344 13.73 -7.59 -11.63
C ASN A 344 14.40 -6.30 -11.09
N PRO A 345 14.81 -6.25 -9.82
CA PRO A 345 15.55 -5.10 -9.28
C PRO A 345 17.04 -5.07 -9.63
N THR A 346 17.55 -6.04 -10.37
CA THR A 346 18.98 -6.20 -10.65
C THR A 346 19.41 -5.40 -11.88
N ASP A 347 20.72 -5.17 -12.01
CA ASP A 347 21.31 -4.44 -13.13
C ASP A 347 21.51 -5.31 -14.38
N ASN A 348 21.05 -6.56 -14.37
CA ASN A 348 21.17 -7.51 -15.47
C ASN A 348 19.81 -8.01 -15.93
N GLU A 349 19.69 -8.32 -17.23
CA GLU A 349 18.53 -9.05 -17.74
C GLU A 349 18.43 -10.41 -17.05
N GLN A 350 17.23 -10.80 -16.68
CA GLN A 350 16.93 -12.06 -16.03
C GLN A 350 15.89 -12.86 -16.82
N SER A 351 15.98 -14.17 -16.74
CA SER A 351 14.96 -15.07 -17.24
C SER A 351 14.31 -15.80 -16.07
N PHE A 352 12.99 -15.72 -15.94
CA PHE A 352 12.24 -16.26 -14.81
C PHE A 352 11.21 -17.29 -15.29
N PRO A 353 11.24 -18.52 -14.77
CA PRO A 353 10.23 -19.53 -15.04
C PRO A 353 9.00 -19.24 -14.15
N LEU A 354 7.95 -18.69 -14.75
CA LEU A 354 6.64 -18.54 -14.11
C LEU A 354 5.94 -19.89 -14.15
N ASP A 355 5.97 -20.62 -13.04
CA ASP A 355 5.23 -21.84 -12.85
C ASP A 355 3.82 -21.52 -12.33
N MET A 356 2.78 -22.01 -13.00
CA MET A 356 1.39 -21.75 -12.62
C MET A 356 1.05 -22.34 -11.26
N SER A 357 1.79 -23.38 -10.83
CA SER A 357 1.64 -23.93 -9.48
C SER A 357 2.14 -22.99 -8.37
N ASP A 358 3.14 -22.13 -8.65
CA ASP A 358 3.63 -21.10 -7.70
C ASP A 358 2.57 -20.03 -7.43
N VAL A 359 1.65 -19.85 -8.37
CA VAL A 359 0.54 -18.91 -8.27
C VAL A 359 -0.81 -19.60 -8.04
N ASP A 360 -0.79 -20.83 -7.53
CA ASP A 360 -1.95 -21.65 -7.17
C ASP A 360 -2.97 -21.85 -8.30
N LEU A 361 -2.52 -22.01 -9.54
CA LEU A 361 -3.36 -22.32 -10.70
C LEU A 361 -3.01 -23.68 -11.30
N GLU A 362 -4.03 -24.37 -11.81
CA GLU A 362 -3.91 -25.67 -12.47
C GLU A 362 -4.72 -25.71 -13.77
N GLY A 363 -4.34 -26.63 -14.67
CA GLY A 363 -4.95 -26.80 -15.98
C GLY A 363 -4.44 -25.78 -16.98
N LYS A 364 -5.30 -25.39 -17.90
CA LYS A 364 -5.00 -24.34 -18.87
C LYS A 364 -5.10 -22.98 -18.22
N VAL A 365 -4.15 -22.10 -18.50
CA VAL A 365 -4.12 -20.75 -17.97
C VAL A 365 -4.05 -19.74 -19.12
N LYS A 366 -5.05 -18.87 -19.21
CA LYS A 366 -5.03 -17.71 -20.10
C LYS A 366 -4.14 -16.65 -19.49
N VAL A 367 -3.35 -15.99 -20.32
CA VAL A 367 -2.37 -14.99 -19.91
C VAL A 367 -2.60 -13.70 -20.69
N ARG A 368 -2.79 -12.59 -19.99
CA ARG A 368 -2.88 -11.25 -20.55
C ARG A 368 -1.65 -10.44 -20.15
N ASP A 369 -0.85 -9.97 -21.09
CA ASP A 369 0.21 -9.00 -20.82
C ASP A 369 -0.40 -7.60 -20.65
N ILE A 370 -0.28 -7.04 -19.45
CA ILE A 370 -0.94 -5.80 -19.05
C ILE A 370 -0.25 -4.55 -19.65
N PHE A 371 1.06 -4.62 -19.87
CA PHE A 371 1.77 -3.49 -20.51
C PHE A 371 1.63 -3.49 -22.02
N ALA A 372 1.62 -4.66 -22.64
CA ALA A 372 1.44 -4.80 -24.08
C ALA A 372 -0.02 -4.71 -24.54
N HIS A 373 -0.97 -4.86 -23.60
CA HIS A 373 -2.41 -4.97 -23.90
C HIS A 373 -2.74 -6.14 -24.86
N GLU A 374 -2.04 -7.26 -24.71
CA GLU A 374 -2.15 -8.41 -25.61
C GLU A 374 -2.42 -9.71 -24.85
N ASP A 375 -3.27 -10.55 -25.46
CA ASP A 375 -3.46 -11.91 -24.98
C ASP A 375 -2.31 -12.79 -25.52
N MET A 376 -1.61 -13.44 -24.62
CA MET A 376 -0.54 -14.37 -24.92
C MET A 376 -1.09 -15.78 -25.19
N PRO A 377 -0.31 -16.68 -25.81
CA PRO A 377 -0.67 -18.09 -25.93
C PRO A 377 -1.01 -18.71 -24.57
N GLU A 378 -2.06 -19.53 -24.52
CA GLU A 378 -2.43 -20.26 -23.29
C GLU A 378 -1.27 -21.15 -22.79
N VAL A 379 -1.03 -21.09 -21.49
CA VAL A 379 -0.07 -21.98 -20.83
C VAL A 379 -0.75 -23.32 -20.52
N THR A 380 -0.34 -24.38 -21.22
CA THR A 380 -0.94 -25.72 -21.09
C THR A 380 -0.03 -26.70 -20.35
N LYS A 381 1.28 -26.39 -20.21
CA LYS A 381 2.29 -27.22 -19.55
C LYS A 381 2.76 -26.72 -18.19
N GLY A 382 2.02 -25.76 -17.62
CA GLY A 382 2.28 -25.24 -16.28
C GLY A 382 3.39 -24.19 -16.15
N VAL A 383 4.32 -24.03 -17.10
CA VAL A 383 5.46 -23.11 -17.01
C VAL A 383 5.54 -22.20 -18.23
N MET A 384 5.75 -20.92 -18.00
CA MET A 384 6.04 -19.89 -19.01
C MET A 384 7.39 -19.23 -18.68
N LEU A 385 8.31 -19.18 -19.64
CA LEU A 385 9.58 -18.47 -19.47
C LEU A 385 9.39 -16.98 -19.79
N VAL A 386 9.79 -16.12 -18.86
CA VAL A 386 9.62 -14.66 -18.97
C VAL A 386 10.99 -13.98 -18.90
N ASN A 387 11.34 -13.18 -19.90
CA ASN A 387 12.54 -12.35 -19.89
C ASN A 387 12.21 -10.95 -19.36
N ILE A 388 13.00 -10.50 -18.40
CA ILE A 388 12.79 -9.23 -17.70
C ILE A 388 14.09 -8.41 -17.79
N PRO A 389 14.09 -7.29 -18.53
CA PRO A 389 15.22 -6.35 -18.56
C PRO A 389 15.64 -5.87 -17.17
N PRO A 390 16.83 -5.26 -17.02
CA PRO A 390 17.25 -4.61 -15.80
C PRO A 390 16.22 -3.56 -15.34
N HIS A 391 15.96 -3.51 -14.04
CA HIS A 391 15.04 -2.56 -13.39
C HIS A 391 13.59 -2.62 -13.87
N ASP A 392 13.22 -3.64 -14.67
CA ASP A 392 11.89 -3.78 -15.26
C ASP A 392 10.99 -4.74 -14.47
N THR A 393 9.70 -4.64 -14.73
CA THR A 393 8.67 -5.53 -14.20
C THR A 393 7.74 -5.98 -15.32
N ARG A 394 7.41 -7.27 -15.35
CA ARG A 394 6.35 -7.81 -16.20
C ARG A 394 5.10 -8.07 -15.36
N ILE A 395 3.96 -7.60 -15.83
CA ILE A 395 2.68 -7.78 -15.13
C ILE A 395 1.71 -8.50 -16.03
N PHE A 396 1.14 -9.59 -15.50
CA PHE A 396 0.15 -10.40 -16.20
C PHE A 396 -1.13 -10.54 -15.37
N ALA A 397 -2.27 -10.56 -16.05
CA ALA A 397 -3.49 -11.13 -15.51
C ALA A 397 -3.59 -12.59 -15.99
N LEU A 398 -3.80 -13.49 -15.05
CA LEU A 398 -3.91 -14.93 -15.27
C LEU A 398 -5.33 -15.38 -14.97
N ASP A 399 -5.90 -16.25 -15.84
CA ASP A 399 -7.18 -16.89 -15.58
C ASP A 399 -7.03 -18.40 -15.79
N GLY A 400 -6.96 -19.15 -14.69
CA GLY A 400 -6.75 -20.59 -14.67
C GLY A 400 -8.04 -21.38 -14.80
N GLU A 401 -7.95 -22.59 -15.33
CA GLU A 401 -9.06 -23.53 -15.37
C GLU A 401 -9.52 -23.94 -13.95
N LYS A 402 -8.55 -24.09 -13.04
CA LYS A 402 -8.79 -24.47 -11.64
C LYS A 402 -7.92 -23.67 -10.69
N ARG A 403 -8.47 -23.35 -9.50
CA ARG A 403 -7.71 -22.86 -8.35
C ARG A 403 -7.19 -24.04 -7.54
N LYS A 404 -5.87 -24.10 -7.35
CA LYS A 404 -5.20 -25.01 -6.42
C LYS A 404 -5.29 -24.45 -5.00
N GLN A 405 -5.52 -25.30 -4.01
CA GLN A 405 -5.42 -24.87 -2.62
C GLN A 405 -3.98 -24.52 -2.29
N ARG A 406 -3.77 -23.32 -1.78
CA ARG A 406 -2.47 -22.88 -1.28
C ARG A 406 -2.07 -23.74 -0.07
N THR A 407 -0.83 -24.21 -0.06
CA THR A 407 -0.32 -25.07 1.02
C THR A 407 0.79 -24.42 1.83
N ILE A 408 1.42 -23.34 1.34
CA ILE A 408 2.54 -22.65 1.99
C ILE A 408 2.12 -21.22 2.31
N TYR A 409 2.33 -20.81 3.55
CA TYR A 409 2.04 -19.46 4.05
C TYR A 409 3.29 -18.95 4.75
N GLU A 410 4.00 -18.03 4.09
CA GLU A 410 5.20 -17.38 4.62
C GLU A 410 4.86 -16.49 5.81
N ALA A 411 5.75 -16.41 6.80
CA ALA A 411 5.53 -15.61 7.99
C ALA A 411 5.42 -14.11 7.67
N GLU A 412 6.11 -13.66 6.64
CA GLU A 412 6.10 -12.27 6.18
C GLU A 412 4.74 -11.83 5.61
N THR A 413 3.83 -12.77 5.36
CA THR A 413 2.47 -12.46 4.91
C THR A 413 1.44 -12.45 6.05
N ALA A 414 1.87 -12.71 7.28
CA ALA A 414 1.01 -12.69 8.44
C ALA A 414 0.89 -11.29 9.03
N TRP A 415 -0.22 -11.04 9.71
CA TRP A 415 -0.44 -9.86 10.53
C TRP A 415 0.38 -9.98 11.84
N LEU A 416 1.13 -8.94 12.21
CA LEU A 416 1.76 -8.81 13.52
C LEU A 416 1.00 -7.74 14.31
N GLU A 417 0.41 -8.10 15.45
CA GLU A 417 -0.50 -7.21 16.19
C GLU A 417 0.19 -5.93 16.69
N ARG A 418 1.42 -6.05 17.16
CA ARG A 418 2.18 -4.91 17.68
C ARG A 418 3.27 -4.41 16.74
N TYR A 419 3.20 -4.79 15.46
CA TYR A 419 4.17 -4.31 14.50
C TYR A 419 4.04 -2.79 14.33
N GLN A 420 5.16 -2.14 14.52
CA GLN A 420 5.33 -0.72 14.32
C GLN A 420 6.76 -0.50 13.82
N CYS A 421 6.93 0.17 12.72
CA CYS A 421 8.26 0.51 12.22
C CYS A 421 8.62 1.91 12.73
N LEU A 422 9.20 1.97 13.92
CA LEU A 422 9.71 3.21 14.52
C LEU A 422 11.14 3.47 14.05
N GLY A 423 11.30 3.98 12.84
CA GLY A 423 12.61 4.35 12.31
C GLY A 423 13.64 3.22 12.40
N MET A 424 14.90 3.55 12.71
CA MET A 424 15.96 2.55 12.89
C MET A 424 15.92 1.81 14.24
N ASN A 425 15.09 2.23 15.17
CA ASN A 425 15.00 1.67 16.52
C ASN A 425 13.71 0.88 16.69
N ASN A 426 13.65 -0.33 16.14
CA ASN A 426 12.68 -1.32 16.58
C ASN A 426 13.14 -1.91 17.95
N SER A 427 13.36 -1.02 18.91
CA SER A 427 13.94 -1.34 20.22
C SER A 427 12.91 -1.76 21.26
N LEU A 428 11.63 -1.86 20.90
CA LEU A 428 10.55 -2.11 21.85
C LEU A 428 10.27 -3.60 22.09
N GLY A 429 11.05 -4.53 21.52
CA GLY A 429 10.90 -5.96 21.79
C GLY A 429 9.59 -6.54 21.27
N TYR A 430 9.10 -6.06 20.13
CA TYR A 430 7.92 -6.61 19.45
C TYR A 430 8.30 -7.36 18.18
N ALA A 431 7.40 -8.24 17.74
CA ALA A 431 7.55 -8.98 16.51
C ALA A 431 7.81 -8.05 15.32
N LYS A 432 8.75 -8.44 14.46
CA LYS A 432 9.13 -7.72 13.24
C LYS A 432 9.43 -8.67 12.10
N TYR A 433 9.26 -8.18 10.89
CA TYR A 433 9.77 -8.85 9.70
C TYR A 433 11.26 -8.60 9.54
N ALA A 434 12.01 -9.61 9.15
CA ALA A 434 13.45 -9.52 8.93
C ALA A 434 13.88 -10.30 7.70
N ASP A 435 14.91 -9.79 7.00
CA ASP A 435 15.56 -10.54 5.93
C ASP A 435 16.35 -11.70 6.50
N ASN A 436 16.12 -12.90 5.99
CA ASN A 436 16.83 -14.10 6.41
C ASN A 436 17.00 -15.07 5.22
N SER A 437 18.22 -15.18 4.71
CA SER A 437 18.53 -16.01 3.56
C SER A 437 18.44 -17.52 3.81
N LEU A 438 18.31 -17.96 5.07
CA LEU A 438 18.07 -19.36 5.44
C LEU A 438 16.61 -19.75 5.26
N CYS A 439 15.71 -18.77 5.37
CA CYS A 439 14.27 -18.97 5.32
C CYS A 439 13.73 -18.91 3.89
N SER A 440 12.59 -19.55 3.67
CA SER A 440 11.89 -19.43 2.39
C SER A 440 11.38 -18.00 2.18
N GLY A 441 11.16 -17.58 0.95
CA GLY A 441 10.79 -16.19 0.67
C GLY A 441 11.90 -15.17 0.94
N GLY A 442 12.99 -15.56 1.62
CA GLY A 442 14.11 -14.71 1.99
C GLY A 442 13.86 -13.88 3.24
N GLY A 443 12.84 -14.20 4.05
CA GLY A 443 12.48 -13.51 5.26
C GLY A 443 11.96 -14.41 6.38
N ASN A 444 11.72 -13.83 7.54
CA ASN A 444 11.10 -14.47 8.70
C ASN A 444 10.44 -13.43 9.62
N VAL A 445 9.77 -13.90 10.68
CA VAL A 445 9.28 -13.08 11.78
C VAL A 445 10.12 -13.34 13.03
N GLU A 446 10.75 -12.30 13.52
CA GLU A 446 11.58 -12.30 14.75
C GLU A 446 10.88 -11.60 15.92
N TRP A 447 11.37 -11.83 17.16
CA TRP A 447 10.92 -11.17 18.40
C TRP A 447 9.43 -11.37 18.70
N LEU A 448 8.89 -12.52 18.31
CA LEU A 448 7.51 -12.92 18.62
C LEU A 448 7.40 -13.41 20.06
N GLY A 449 6.30 -13.09 20.75
CA GLY A 449 6.01 -13.57 22.11
C GLY A 449 6.47 -12.62 23.22
N ASN A 450 6.63 -13.15 24.44
CA ASN A 450 6.97 -12.43 25.67
C ASN A 450 6.00 -11.29 26.02
N HIS A 451 4.80 -11.33 25.50
CA HIS A 451 3.68 -10.44 25.81
C HIS A 451 2.39 -10.97 25.15
N LYS A 452 1.26 -10.86 25.85
CA LYS A 452 -0.06 -11.35 25.37
C LYS A 452 -0.50 -10.80 24.01
N ASP A 453 -0.11 -9.55 23.70
CA ASP A 453 -0.48 -8.87 22.45
C ASP A 453 0.64 -8.95 21.39
N ASN A 454 1.79 -9.60 21.70
CA ASN A 454 2.86 -9.79 20.74
C ASN A 454 2.72 -11.13 20.02
N TYR A 455 1.72 -11.20 19.13
CA TYR A 455 1.40 -12.39 18.35
C TYR A 455 1.39 -12.10 16.84
N MET A 456 1.49 -13.16 16.05
CA MET A 456 1.29 -13.14 14.61
C MET A 456 0.04 -13.94 14.23
N GLU A 457 -0.61 -13.58 13.11
CA GLU A 457 -1.82 -14.24 12.66
C GLU A 457 -1.93 -14.27 11.14
N TRP A 458 -2.02 -15.46 10.55
CA TRP A 458 -2.49 -15.59 9.17
C TRP A 458 -4.01 -15.51 9.17
N ARG A 459 -4.57 -14.54 8.43
CA ARG A 459 -6.02 -14.26 8.38
C ARG A 459 -6.69 -14.78 7.11
N ASN A 460 -5.92 -15.38 6.20
CA ASN A 460 -6.34 -15.74 4.85
C ASN A 460 -6.00 -17.18 4.45
N ILE A 461 -6.08 -18.11 5.40
CA ILE A 461 -5.87 -19.54 5.11
C ILE A 461 -7.14 -20.11 4.52
N TYR A 462 -7.10 -20.45 3.23
CA TYR A 462 -8.25 -20.95 2.49
C TYR A 462 -8.18 -22.46 2.30
N CYS A 463 -9.26 -23.17 2.68
CA CYS A 463 -9.41 -24.59 2.49
C CYS A 463 -10.60 -24.93 1.60
N LEU A 464 -10.39 -25.81 0.61
CA LEU A 464 -11.44 -26.30 -0.28
C LEU A 464 -12.44 -27.20 0.45
N GLU A 465 -11.98 -27.95 1.44
CA GLU A 465 -12.76 -28.90 2.20
C GLU A 465 -12.49 -28.78 3.69
N GLU A 466 -13.52 -29.02 4.50
CA GLU A 466 -13.39 -29.17 5.94
C GLU A 466 -12.68 -30.47 6.29
N GLY A 467 -11.88 -30.48 7.35
CA GLY A 467 -11.21 -31.68 7.82
C GLY A 467 -9.99 -31.47 8.66
N THR A 468 -9.31 -32.57 8.94
CA THR A 468 -8.03 -32.58 9.66
C THR A 468 -6.88 -32.41 8.67
N TYR A 469 -6.01 -31.47 8.95
CA TYR A 469 -4.82 -31.13 8.17
C TYR A 469 -3.58 -31.28 9.02
N THR A 470 -2.46 -31.63 8.39
CA THR A 470 -1.13 -31.55 9.00
C THR A 470 -0.58 -30.15 8.78
N MET A 471 -0.44 -29.37 9.85
CA MET A 471 0.32 -28.11 9.84
C MET A 471 1.77 -28.42 10.17
N LYS A 472 2.71 -28.02 9.30
CA LYS A 472 4.14 -28.03 9.55
C LYS A 472 4.58 -26.60 9.80
N LEU A 473 5.11 -26.34 10.99
CA LEU A 473 5.70 -25.07 11.37
C LEU A 473 7.20 -25.13 11.16
N SER A 474 7.73 -24.24 10.30
CA SER A 474 9.17 -24.06 10.04
C SER A 474 9.67 -22.86 10.80
N TYR A 475 10.82 -22.98 11.47
CA TYR A 475 11.35 -21.96 12.35
C TYR A 475 12.87 -22.07 12.53
N VAL A 476 13.49 -21.01 13.08
CA VAL A 476 14.90 -20.95 13.46
C VAL A 476 15.00 -20.65 14.95
N THR A 477 15.82 -21.41 15.68
CA THR A 477 16.07 -21.16 17.09
C THR A 477 17.42 -21.70 17.55
N GLY A 478 18.05 -21.04 18.52
CA GLY A 478 19.29 -21.50 19.16
C GLY A 478 19.10 -22.26 20.47
N GLU A 479 17.85 -22.42 20.91
CA GLU A 479 17.47 -23.06 22.17
C GLU A 479 16.06 -23.65 22.06
N ASN A 480 15.69 -24.50 23.02
CA ASN A 480 14.34 -25.01 23.09
C ASN A 480 13.38 -23.89 23.48
N ARG A 481 12.37 -23.67 22.64
CA ARG A 481 11.30 -22.71 22.86
C ARG A 481 9.94 -23.37 22.68
N SER A 482 8.88 -22.60 22.87
CA SER A 482 7.50 -23.02 22.54
C SER A 482 6.72 -21.86 21.94
N VAL A 483 5.70 -22.19 21.19
CA VAL A 483 4.72 -21.27 20.66
C VAL A 483 3.32 -21.81 20.93
N TYR A 484 2.41 -20.96 21.33
CA TYR A 484 1.00 -21.30 21.44
C TYR A 484 0.29 -21.02 20.13
N CYS A 485 -0.54 -21.97 19.69
CA CYS A 485 -1.27 -21.90 18.44
C CYS A 485 -2.77 -21.85 18.71
N LYS A 486 -3.46 -20.94 18.04
CA LYS A 486 -4.92 -20.80 18.07
C LYS A 486 -5.48 -20.84 16.65
N VAL A 487 -6.38 -21.77 16.37
CA VAL A 487 -7.03 -21.94 15.07
C VAL A 487 -8.46 -21.43 15.14
N ASN A 488 -8.85 -20.49 14.26
CA ASN A 488 -10.20 -19.92 14.21
C ASN A 488 -10.74 -19.37 15.55
N GLY A 489 -9.83 -18.88 16.41
CA GLY A 489 -10.21 -18.38 17.74
C GLY A 489 -10.56 -19.46 18.77
N ASN A 490 -10.44 -20.76 18.45
CA ASN A 490 -10.70 -21.88 19.35
C ASN A 490 -9.68 -21.96 20.50
N GLU A 491 -9.76 -23.04 21.30
CA GLU A 491 -8.85 -23.30 22.39
C GLU A 491 -7.37 -23.33 21.90
N GLU A 492 -6.51 -22.71 22.67
CA GLU A 492 -5.09 -22.59 22.40
C GLU A 492 -4.32 -23.85 22.84
N PHE A 493 -3.34 -24.26 22.05
CA PHE A 493 -2.48 -25.41 22.39
C PHE A 493 -1.01 -25.10 22.17
N GLU A 494 -0.16 -25.71 22.98
CA GLU A 494 1.30 -25.53 22.92
C GLU A 494 1.92 -26.38 21.79
N ILE A 495 2.87 -25.76 21.07
CA ILE A 495 3.77 -26.43 20.14
C ILE A 495 5.20 -26.22 20.67
N LYS A 496 5.83 -27.31 21.12
CA LYS A 496 7.26 -27.28 21.49
C LYS A 496 8.11 -27.16 20.23
N THR A 497 9.06 -26.25 20.25
CA THR A 497 9.97 -25.93 19.14
C THR A 497 11.40 -26.17 19.58
N PRO A 498 11.85 -27.45 19.63
CA PRO A 498 13.22 -27.78 20.01
C PRO A 498 14.21 -27.26 18.98
N GLY A 499 15.40 -26.88 19.45
CA GLY A 499 16.47 -26.43 18.56
C GLY A 499 17.71 -26.02 19.34
N ASN A 500 18.82 -25.97 18.63
CA ASN A 500 20.12 -25.60 19.18
C ASN A 500 21.04 -24.91 18.16
N ASN A 501 20.52 -24.57 16.98
CA ASN A 501 21.33 -24.04 15.89
C ASN A 501 20.58 -22.98 15.08
N LYS A 502 20.93 -21.71 15.29
CA LYS A 502 20.38 -20.56 14.54
C LYS A 502 20.74 -20.51 13.05
N LYS A 503 21.55 -21.44 12.56
CA LYS A 503 21.92 -21.55 11.14
C LYS A 503 21.15 -22.63 10.39
N LYS A 504 20.07 -23.15 10.98
CA LYS A 504 19.27 -24.23 10.43
C LYS A 504 17.79 -23.95 10.64
N VAL A 505 16.99 -24.17 9.61
CA VAL A 505 15.52 -24.20 9.72
C VAL A 505 15.10 -25.57 10.25
N GLU A 506 14.41 -25.59 11.35
CA GLU A 506 13.78 -26.76 11.97
C GLU A 506 12.30 -26.81 11.60
N THR A 507 11.68 -27.99 11.73
CA THR A 507 10.25 -28.18 11.44
C THR A 507 9.59 -29.07 12.48
N VAL A 508 8.41 -28.68 12.93
CA VAL A 508 7.53 -29.49 13.77
C VAL A 508 6.15 -29.61 13.16
N SER A 509 5.50 -30.77 13.34
CA SER A 509 4.17 -31.03 12.78
C SER A 509 3.11 -31.12 13.87
N ARG A 510 1.89 -30.63 13.56
CA ARG A 510 0.68 -30.76 14.39
C ARG A 510 -0.54 -31.03 13.51
N LEU A 511 -1.45 -31.83 14.01
CA LEU A 511 -2.77 -31.98 13.41
C LEU A 511 -3.64 -30.82 13.87
N ILE A 512 -4.31 -30.17 12.92
CA ILE A 512 -5.26 -29.08 13.15
C ILE A 512 -6.54 -29.35 12.37
N HIS A 513 -7.66 -28.85 12.89
CA HIS A 513 -8.94 -28.91 12.17
C HIS A 513 -9.22 -27.56 11.49
N LEU A 514 -9.48 -27.60 10.19
CA LEU A 514 -9.83 -26.41 9.39
C LEU A 514 -11.22 -26.59 8.78
N LYS A 515 -12.00 -25.52 8.81
CA LYS A 515 -13.31 -25.47 8.15
C LYS A 515 -13.15 -25.20 6.65
N LYS A 516 -14.14 -25.56 5.86
CA LYS A 516 -14.22 -25.13 4.45
C LYS A 516 -14.30 -23.60 4.38
N GLY A 517 -13.53 -23.01 3.47
CA GLY A 517 -13.43 -21.55 3.29
C GLY A 517 -12.29 -20.96 4.09
N MET A 518 -12.48 -19.73 4.57
CA MET A 518 -11.44 -18.96 5.25
C MET A 518 -11.22 -19.40 6.69
N ASN A 519 -9.97 -19.51 7.08
CA ASN A 519 -9.50 -19.85 8.42
C ASN A 519 -8.44 -18.84 8.87
N THR A 520 -8.26 -18.79 10.21
CA THR A 520 -7.18 -18.02 10.84
C THR A 520 -6.28 -18.94 11.66
N ILE A 521 -4.99 -18.69 11.65
CA ILE A 521 -4.03 -19.35 12.53
C ILE A 521 -3.20 -18.27 13.21
N ARG A 522 -3.27 -18.21 14.54
CA ARG A 522 -2.50 -17.30 15.38
C ARG A 522 -1.38 -18.05 16.08
N LEU A 523 -0.20 -17.45 16.14
CA LEU A 523 0.95 -17.91 16.90
C LEU A 523 1.43 -16.82 17.86
N GLY A 524 1.80 -17.19 19.10
CA GLY A 524 2.35 -16.31 20.09
C GLY A 524 2.75 -17.07 21.35
N ASN A 525 3.30 -16.38 22.34
CA ASN A 525 3.54 -16.91 23.68
C ASN A 525 3.56 -15.72 24.65
N PRO A 526 2.57 -15.59 25.54
CA PRO A 526 2.49 -14.43 26.43
C PRO A 526 3.63 -14.33 27.42
N ASP A 527 4.26 -15.46 27.79
CA ASP A 527 5.17 -15.56 28.92
C ASP A 527 6.64 -15.74 28.51
N ALA A 528 6.90 -16.06 27.22
CA ALA A 528 8.26 -16.34 26.73
C ALA A 528 8.42 -15.97 25.24
N TRP A 529 9.68 -15.80 24.81
CA TRP A 529 10.01 -15.61 23.42
C TRP A 529 9.77 -16.88 22.60
N CYS A 530 9.08 -16.72 21.47
CA CYS A 530 8.93 -17.74 20.45
C CYS A 530 10.23 -17.93 19.64
N PRO A 531 10.38 -19.02 18.85
CA PRO A 531 11.41 -19.09 17.81
C PRO A 531 11.14 -18.04 16.71
N ASP A 532 12.14 -17.80 15.87
CA ASP A 532 11.97 -17.00 14.67
C ASP A 532 11.18 -17.83 13.63
N ILE A 533 10.04 -17.32 13.17
CA ILE A 533 9.09 -18.08 12.34
C ILE A 533 9.39 -17.85 10.85
N ASP A 534 9.62 -18.96 10.11
CA ASP A 534 9.80 -18.96 8.65
C ASP A 534 8.43 -19.05 7.94
N LYS A 535 7.70 -20.12 8.18
CA LYS A 535 6.40 -20.38 7.50
C LYS A 535 5.58 -21.46 8.18
N ILE A 536 4.33 -21.59 7.72
CA ILE A 536 3.56 -22.82 7.90
C ILE A 536 3.27 -23.48 6.55
N SER A 537 3.24 -24.83 6.55
CA SER A 537 2.73 -25.61 5.43
C SER A 537 1.52 -26.41 5.90
N ILE A 538 0.42 -26.38 5.12
CA ILE A 538 -0.86 -27.02 5.47
C ILE A 538 -1.16 -28.08 4.40
N ILE A 539 -1.17 -29.32 4.82
CA ILE A 539 -1.31 -30.50 3.93
C ILE A 539 -2.45 -31.36 4.49
N LYS A 540 -3.35 -31.78 3.60
CA LYS A 540 -4.44 -32.71 3.95
C LYS A 540 -3.94 -34.14 4.05
#